data_816a14adc810ea6c877929b0fe6a3ab3
#
_entry.id   816a14adc810ea6c877929b0fe6a3ab3
#
_cell.length_a   1.000
_cell.length_b   1.000
_cell.length_c   1.000
_cell.angle_alpha   90.00
_cell.angle_beta   90.00
_cell.angle_gamma   90.00
#
_symmetry.space_group_name_H-M   'P 1'
#
loop_
_entity.id
_entity.type
_entity.pdbx_description
1 polymer ?
#
loop_
_entity_poly.entity_id
_entity_poly.type
_entity_poly.pdbx_seq_one_letter_code
_entity_poly.pdbx_strand_id
1 'polypeptide(L)'
;QYKNNKVKSVVRSESNIFLTNSKYPCKINYDEDGRIFIIMWLKDGVVSRDKFPAKYVFDHQNNWCMMEYKNDGSYHRLDGPAVIIKNFKTGEILESKYYVDDKLYDEFSYFVKIASLKNN
;
A
#
# COMPACT_ATOMS: atom_id res chain seq x y z
N GLN A 1 18.44 -7.23 -24.35
CA GLN A 1 18.28 -6.44 -23.25
C GLN A 1 17.06 -5.62 -23.13
N TYR A 2 16.72 -5.38 -21.96
CA TYR A 2 15.49 -4.71 -21.65
C TYR A 2 15.70 -3.30 -21.17
N LYS A 3 16.80 -2.75 -21.44
CA LYS A 3 17.10 -1.49 -20.84
C LYS A 3 16.22 -0.35 -21.30
N ASN A 4 15.55 -0.50 -22.40
CA ASN A 4 14.66 0.57 -22.82
C ASN A 4 13.28 0.44 -22.23
N ASN A 5 13.03 -0.67 -21.58
CA ASN A 5 11.72 -0.88 -20.97
C ASN A 5 11.79 -0.42 -19.54
N LYS A 6 11.34 0.78 -19.32
CA LYS A 6 11.45 1.34 -17.99
C LYS A 6 10.49 0.69 -17.03
N VAL A 7 9.25 1.02 -17.16
CA VAL A 7 8.19 0.50 -16.31
C VAL A 7 7.00 0.22 -17.17
N LYS A 8 6.42 -0.95 -17.01
CA LYS A 8 5.23 -1.32 -17.74
C LYS A 8 4.05 -1.30 -16.77
N SER A 9 2.91 -0.88 -17.28
CA SER A 9 1.71 -0.81 -16.46
C SER A 9 0.64 -1.71 -17.03
N VAL A 10 -0.09 -2.36 -16.16
CA VAL A 10 -1.27 -3.11 -16.52
C VAL A 10 -2.43 -2.45 -15.80
N VAL A 11 -3.40 -1.97 -16.58
CA VAL A 11 -4.56 -1.28 -16.04
C VAL A 11 -5.80 -2.04 -16.43
N ARG A 12 -6.64 -2.30 -15.46
CA ARG A 12 -7.86 -3.07 -15.70
C ARG A 12 -9.04 -2.13 -15.95
N SER A 13 -8.86 -1.27 -16.93
CA SER A 13 -9.82 -0.21 -17.17
C SER A 13 -11.14 -0.68 -17.77
N GLU A 14 -11.09 -1.71 -18.59
CA GLU A 14 -12.31 -2.19 -19.23
C GLU A 14 -13.22 -2.91 -18.25
N SER A 15 -12.70 -3.23 -17.09
CA SER A 15 -13.50 -3.89 -16.05
C SER A 15 -13.85 -2.89 -14.98
N ASN A 16 -14.51 -1.83 -15.37
CA ASN A 16 -14.78 -0.71 -14.48
C ASN A 16 -15.46 -1.09 -13.18
N ILE A 17 -16.33 -2.05 -13.22
CA ILE A 17 -16.99 -2.47 -11.99
C ILE A 17 -15.99 -3.04 -10.99
N PHE A 18 -14.86 -3.47 -11.48
CA PHE A 18 -13.83 -4.05 -10.62
C PHE A 18 -12.90 -3.01 -10.04
N LEU A 19 -13.02 -1.78 -10.44
CA LEU A 19 -12.18 -0.73 -9.89
C LEU A 19 -12.43 -0.52 -8.41
N THR A 20 -13.61 -0.95 -7.94
CA THR A 20 -13.93 -0.86 -6.53
C THR A 20 -13.73 -2.19 -5.82
N ASN A 21 -13.31 -3.23 -6.55
CA ASN A 21 -13.14 -4.56 -5.98
C ASN A 21 -11.79 -4.66 -5.29
N SER A 22 -11.80 -4.85 -3.98
CA SER A 22 -10.56 -4.90 -3.21
C SER A 22 -9.78 -6.19 -3.39
N LYS A 23 -10.37 -7.18 -4.06
CA LYS A 23 -9.71 -8.47 -4.25
C LYS A 23 -8.59 -8.42 -5.29
N TYR A 24 -8.77 -7.63 -6.35
CA TYR A 24 -7.79 -7.56 -7.42
C TYR A 24 -7.28 -6.15 -7.59
N PRO A 25 -5.98 -5.98 -7.85
CA PRO A 25 -5.44 -4.64 -8.03
C PRO A 25 -5.92 -4.01 -9.34
N CYS A 26 -6.04 -2.68 -9.34
CA CYS A 26 -6.41 -1.93 -10.51
C CYS A 26 -5.22 -1.61 -11.40
N LYS A 27 -4.02 -1.60 -10.82
CA LYS A 27 -2.85 -1.19 -11.55
C LYS A 27 -1.62 -1.93 -11.03
N ILE A 28 -0.85 -2.49 -11.97
CA ILE A 28 0.40 -3.15 -11.64
C ILE A 28 1.46 -2.59 -12.56
N ASN A 29 2.54 -2.07 -11.99
CA ASN A 29 3.67 -1.57 -12.77
C ASN A 29 4.84 -2.53 -12.61
N TYR A 30 5.58 -2.71 -13.71
CA TYR A 30 6.73 -3.61 -13.75
C TYR A 30 7.99 -2.80 -14.02
N ASP A 31 9.11 -3.25 -13.45
CA ASP A 31 10.38 -2.60 -13.69
C ASP A 31 10.99 -3.10 -15.01
N GLU A 32 12.20 -2.64 -15.31
CA GLU A 32 12.89 -2.99 -16.56
C GLU A 32 13.11 -4.48 -16.71
N ASP A 33 13.23 -5.19 -15.60
CA ASP A 33 13.47 -6.62 -15.61
C ASP A 33 12.19 -7.43 -15.67
N GLY A 34 11.04 -6.76 -15.74
CA GLY A 34 9.76 -7.44 -15.77
C GLY A 34 9.25 -7.86 -14.41
N ARG A 35 9.90 -7.42 -13.34
CA ARG A 35 9.44 -7.75 -11.98
C ARG A 35 8.44 -6.73 -11.52
N ILE A 36 7.51 -7.15 -10.67
CA ILE A 36 6.52 -6.23 -10.14
C ILE A 36 7.22 -5.17 -9.30
N PHE A 37 6.91 -3.91 -9.61
CA PHE A 37 7.50 -2.78 -8.92
C PHE A 37 6.48 -2.09 -8.02
N ILE A 38 5.25 -1.89 -8.52
CA ILE A 38 4.18 -1.26 -7.74
C ILE A 38 2.89 -2.00 -8.01
N ILE A 39 2.12 -2.22 -6.95
CA ILE A 39 0.76 -2.74 -7.05
C ILE A 39 -0.14 -1.74 -6.34
N MET A 40 -1.23 -1.34 -6.99
CA MET A 40 -2.15 -0.38 -6.39
C MET A 40 -3.60 -0.81 -6.55
N TRP A 41 -4.40 -0.49 -5.55
CA TRP A 41 -5.85 -0.58 -5.61
C TRP A 41 -6.38 0.84 -5.68
N LEU A 42 -7.26 1.08 -6.63
CA LEU A 42 -7.84 2.40 -6.84
C LEU A 42 -9.35 2.34 -6.69
N LYS A 43 -9.90 3.37 -6.09
CA LYS A 43 -11.33 3.57 -6.00
C LYS A 43 -11.60 4.96 -6.53
N ASP A 44 -12.33 5.03 -7.64
CA ASP A 44 -12.62 6.31 -8.31
C ASP A 44 -11.35 7.09 -8.60
N GLY A 45 -10.30 6.37 -9.03
CA GLY A 45 -9.04 7.00 -9.41
C GLY A 45 -8.12 7.33 -8.26
N VAL A 46 -8.49 7.04 -7.04
CA VAL A 46 -7.70 7.39 -5.86
C VAL A 46 -7.26 6.11 -5.16
N VAL A 47 -6.00 6.07 -4.71
CA VAL A 47 -5.46 4.90 -4.04
C VAL A 47 -6.24 4.66 -2.75
N SER A 48 -6.90 3.52 -2.67
CA SER A 48 -7.77 3.21 -1.55
C SER A 48 -8.07 1.71 -1.54
N ARG A 49 -8.13 1.14 -0.34
CA ARG A 49 -8.54 -0.26 -0.19
C ARG A 49 -8.98 -0.48 1.24
N ASP A 50 -10.03 -1.29 1.41
CA ASP A 50 -10.54 -1.60 2.72
C ASP A 50 -9.80 -2.80 3.29
N LYS A 51 -9.35 -2.72 4.54
CA LYS A 51 -8.81 -3.83 5.34
C LYS A 51 -7.43 -4.35 4.94
N PHE A 52 -6.94 -4.05 3.75
CA PHE A 52 -5.65 -4.54 3.27
C PHE A 52 -4.85 -3.38 2.74
N PRO A 53 -3.53 -3.54 2.57
CA PRO A 53 -2.76 -2.44 1.99
C PRO A 53 -3.28 -2.07 0.61
N ALA A 54 -3.36 -0.77 0.35
CA ALA A 54 -3.84 -0.26 -0.94
C ALA A 54 -2.71 -0.11 -1.94
N LYS A 55 -1.47 -0.14 -1.48
CA LYS A 55 -0.32 0.01 -2.35
C LYS A 55 0.86 -0.79 -1.80
N TYR A 56 1.56 -1.45 -2.73
CA TYR A 56 2.80 -2.16 -2.43
C TYR A 56 3.87 -1.60 -3.35
N VAL A 57 5.05 -1.32 -2.81
CA VAL A 57 6.20 -0.89 -3.58
C VAL A 57 7.33 -1.85 -3.26
N PHE A 58 7.95 -2.42 -4.30
CA PHE A 58 9.02 -3.40 -4.14
C PHE A 58 10.35 -2.83 -4.58
N ASP A 59 11.37 -3.00 -3.76
CA ASP A 59 12.75 -2.69 -4.12
C ASP A 59 13.47 -4.03 -4.20
N HIS A 60 13.63 -4.53 -5.42
CA HIS A 60 14.24 -5.85 -5.61
C HIS A 60 15.75 -5.83 -5.39
N GLN A 61 16.36 -4.68 -5.51
CA GLN A 61 17.79 -4.58 -5.28
C GLN A 61 18.12 -4.72 -3.80
N ASN A 62 17.30 -4.14 -2.94
CA ASN A 62 17.51 -4.17 -1.51
C ASN A 62 16.59 -5.12 -0.77
N ASN A 63 15.74 -5.84 -1.50
CA ASN A 63 14.85 -6.88 -0.96
C ASN A 63 13.85 -6.37 0.06
N TRP A 64 13.35 -5.14 -0.11
CA TRP A 64 12.31 -4.68 0.80
C TRP A 64 11.03 -4.34 0.04
N CYS A 65 9.96 -4.37 0.80
CA CYS A 65 8.63 -4.06 0.29
C CYS A 65 7.99 -3.08 1.25
N MET A 66 7.42 -2.01 0.70
CA MET A 66 6.66 -1.05 1.48
C MET A 66 5.19 -1.28 1.24
N MET A 67 4.43 -1.43 2.32
CA MET A 67 2.99 -1.62 2.25
C MET A 67 2.32 -0.40 2.84
N GLU A 68 1.35 0.17 2.11
CA GLU A 68 0.67 1.37 2.52
C GLU A 68 -0.83 1.11 2.63
N TYR A 69 -1.36 1.31 3.83
CA TYR A 69 -2.79 1.25 4.04
C TYR A 69 -3.34 2.65 3.78
N LYS A 70 -4.21 2.76 2.80
CA LYS A 70 -4.77 4.05 2.42
C LYS A 70 -6.28 3.95 2.27
N ASN A 71 -6.96 5.01 2.66
CA ASN A 71 -8.38 5.14 2.51
C ASN A 71 -8.63 6.50 1.86
N ASP A 72 -9.19 6.48 0.65
CA ASP A 72 -9.44 7.71 -0.12
C ASP A 72 -8.19 8.56 -0.27
N GLY A 73 -7.06 7.90 -0.51
CA GLY A 73 -5.80 8.59 -0.76
C GLY A 73 -5.02 8.99 0.49
N SER A 74 -5.59 8.82 1.66
CA SER A 74 -4.94 9.19 2.92
C SER A 74 -4.39 7.98 3.62
N TYR A 75 -3.22 8.11 4.24
CA TYR A 75 -2.69 7.06 5.08
C TYR A 75 -3.63 6.87 6.26
N HIS A 76 -4.10 5.65 6.45
CA HIS A 76 -5.11 5.42 7.47
C HIS A 76 -5.20 3.95 7.83
N ARG A 77 -5.09 3.62 9.11
CA ARG A 77 -5.33 2.28 9.58
C ARG A 77 -5.64 2.32 11.07
N LEU A 78 -6.69 1.61 11.47
CA LEU A 78 -7.14 1.63 12.87
C LEU A 78 -6.72 0.40 13.65
N ASP A 79 -6.13 -0.60 12.99
CA ASP A 79 -5.73 -1.84 13.68
C ASP A 79 -4.27 -2.19 13.45
N GLY A 80 -3.42 -1.18 13.29
CA GLY A 80 -2.00 -1.40 13.11
C GLY A 80 -1.35 -0.23 12.40
N PRO A 81 -0.07 -0.38 12.03
CA PRO A 81 0.62 0.68 11.30
C PRO A 81 0.09 0.79 9.88
N ALA A 82 0.00 2.03 9.38
CA ALA A 82 -0.49 2.29 8.05
C ALA A 82 0.61 2.18 7.00
N VAL A 83 1.87 2.31 7.39
CA VAL A 83 3.00 2.10 6.50
C VAL A 83 3.93 1.09 7.15
N ILE A 84 4.25 0.04 6.41
CA ILE A 84 5.14 -1.02 6.89
C ILE A 84 6.19 -1.27 5.82
N ILE A 85 7.45 -1.25 6.21
CA ILE A 85 8.54 -1.64 5.32
C ILE A 85 9.15 -2.89 5.91
N LYS A 86 9.23 -3.94 5.10
CA LYS A 86 9.81 -5.19 5.56
C LYS A 86 10.71 -5.80 4.50
N ASN A 87 11.62 -6.64 4.94
CA ASN A 87 12.43 -7.43 4.04
C ASN A 87 11.55 -8.57 3.55
N PHE A 88 11.28 -8.61 2.23
CA PHE A 88 10.32 -9.61 1.73
C PHE A 88 10.91 -10.99 1.61
N LYS A 89 12.21 -11.15 1.79
CA LYS A 89 12.82 -12.47 1.78
C LYS A 89 12.87 -13.09 3.17
N THR A 90 13.02 -12.28 4.21
CA THR A 90 13.11 -12.78 5.57
C THR A 90 11.84 -12.54 6.37
N GLY A 91 11.02 -11.59 5.95
CA GLY A 91 9.83 -11.22 6.70
C GLY A 91 10.09 -10.22 7.81
N GLU A 92 11.34 -9.82 7.99
CA GLU A 92 11.68 -8.88 9.06
C GLU A 92 11.07 -7.51 8.81
N ILE A 93 10.44 -6.95 9.84
CA ILE A 93 9.89 -5.60 9.76
C ILE A 93 11.04 -4.60 9.98
N LEU A 94 11.25 -3.73 9.00
CA LEU A 94 12.31 -2.74 9.06
C LEU A 94 11.83 -1.41 9.60
N GLU A 95 10.57 -1.07 9.33
CA GLU A 95 10.01 0.20 9.76
C GLU A 95 8.50 0.11 9.79
N SER A 96 7.88 0.81 10.76
CA SER A 96 6.43 0.89 10.88
C SER A 96 6.05 2.31 11.23
N LYS A 97 5.00 2.83 10.59
CA LYS A 97 4.51 4.17 10.87
C LYS A 97 3.00 4.11 11.05
N TYR A 98 2.52 4.76 12.09
CA TYR A 98 1.09 4.76 12.43
C TYR A 98 0.44 6.04 11.98
N TYR A 99 -0.62 5.93 11.19
CA TYR A 99 -1.38 7.08 10.71
C TYR A 99 -2.87 6.88 10.91
N VAL A 100 -3.54 7.96 11.28
CA VAL A 100 -5.00 8.03 11.26
C VAL A 100 -5.33 9.30 10.51
N ASP A 101 -6.05 9.15 9.39
CA ASP A 101 -6.45 10.27 8.53
C ASP A 101 -5.26 11.17 8.19
N ASP A 102 -4.18 10.54 7.68
CA ASP A 102 -2.95 11.22 7.26
C ASP A 102 -2.14 11.84 8.38
N LYS A 103 -2.55 11.66 9.61
CA LYS A 103 -1.78 12.21 10.73
C LYS A 103 -0.90 11.13 11.33
N LEU A 104 0.39 11.42 11.43
CA LEU A 104 1.39 10.49 11.96
C LEU A 104 1.37 10.51 13.47
N TYR A 105 1.40 9.33 14.08
CA TYR A 105 1.45 9.17 15.52
C TYR A 105 2.62 8.28 15.90
N ASP A 106 3.23 8.53 17.06
CA ASP A 106 4.12 7.53 17.61
C ASP A 106 3.26 6.38 18.15
N GLU A 107 3.89 5.27 18.46
CA GLU A 107 3.14 4.06 18.80
C GLU A 107 2.22 4.27 20.02
N PHE A 108 2.73 4.88 21.07
CA PHE A 108 1.92 5.10 22.26
C PHE A 108 0.72 6.01 21.98
N SER A 109 0.98 7.14 21.32
CA SER A 109 -0.09 8.09 21.01
C SER A 109 -1.12 7.47 20.07
N TYR A 110 -0.66 6.59 19.19
CA TYR A 110 -1.57 5.90 18.29
C TYR A 110 -2.56 5.04 19.08
N PHE A 111 -2.06 4.24 20.02
CA PHE A 111 -2.96 3.37 20.77
C PHE A 111 -3.90 4.17 21.67
N VAL A 112 -3.46 5.32 22.17
CA VAL A 112 -4.36 6.20 22.91
C VAL A 112 -5.46 6.72 21.99
N LYS A 113 -5.08 7.12 20.77
CA LYS A 113 -6.07 7.61 19.79
C LYS A 113 -7.09 6.54 19.46
N ILE A 114 -6.61 5.31 19.21
CA ILE A 114 -7.51 4.21 18.87
C ILE A 114 -8.47 3.93 20.02
N ALA A 115 -7.98 3.93 21.24
CA ALA A 115 -8.84 3.70 22.40
C ALA A 115 -9.93 4.77 22.50
N SER A 116 -9.58 6.03 22.20
CA SER A 116 -10.57 7.11 22.26
C SER A 116 -11.66 6.93 21.22
N LEU A 117 -11.29 6.41 20.04
CA LEU A 117 -12.27 6.17 18.99
C LEU A 117 -13.23 5.04 19.35
N LYS A 118 -12.74 4.03 20.04
CA LYS A 118 -13.57 2.89 20.41
C LYS A 118 -14.53 3.22 21.54
N ASN A 119 -14.24 4.24 22.31
CA ASN A 119 -15.09 4.60 23.45
C ASN A 119 -16.15 5.63 23.11
N ASN A 120 -16.29 5.97 21.84
CA ASN A 120 -17.32 6.93 21.42
C ASN A 120 -18.57 6.26 20.95
#